data_ace32c148b22b945e907673802915bad
#
_entry.id   ace32c148b22b945e907673802915bad
#
_cell.length_a   1.000
_cell.length_b   1.000
_cell.length_c   1.000
_cell.angle_alpha   90.00
_cell.angle_beta   90.00
_cell.angle_gamma   90.00
#
_symmetry.space_group_name_H-M   'P 1'
#
loop_
_entity.id
_entity.type
_entity.pdbx_description
1 polymer ?
#
loop_
_entity_poly.entity_id
_entity_poly.type
_entity_poly.pdbx_seq_one_letter_code
_entity_poly.pdbx_strand_id
1 'polypeptide(L)'
;MKRIFTTMIALALVSISTVACSSDNNETVEVQIDTANPVGAFTAIKTGTLTAQNGTPTKGLIETGVDNSNTTFVHLGSDFTTELGTGTATIYLSRTATFTASPGTGNPDLKLIGIVNKNGEAFYKVDGTIPAGLDYVIVWCGSANIPFGNGLLK
;
A
#
# COMPACT_ATOMS: atom_id res chain seq x y z
N MET A 1 72.47 37.32 16.10
CA MET A 1 71.24 38.07 16.31
C MET A 1 70.24 37.66 15.22
N LYS A 2 69.42 36.66 15.45
CA LYS A 2 68.36 36.24 14.52
C LYS A 2 67.07 36.23 15.30
N ARG A 3 66.12 37.06 14.88
CA ARG A 3 64.78 37.15 15.46
C ARG A 3 63.89 36.11 14.76
N ILE A 4 63.35 35.20 15.55
CA ILE A 4 62.41 34.18 15.11
C ILE A 4 61.00 34.75 15.27
N PHE A 5 60.28 34.95 14.16
CA PHE A 5 58.87 35.34 14.15
C PHE A 5 58.03 34.08 14.27
N THR A 6 57.32 33.95 15.38
CA THR A 6 56.33 32.89 15.59
C THR A 6 55.00 33.36 15.10
N THR A 7 54.53 32.79 14.01
CA THR A 7 53.21 33.04 13.45
C THR A 7 52.20 32.14 14.15
N MET A 8 51.32 32.75 14.96
CA MET A 8 50.14 32.05 15.51
C MET A 8 49.07 31.97 14.43
N ILE A 9 48.70 30.73 14.04
CA ILE A 9 47.53 30.46 13.23
C ILE A 9 46.37 30.28 14.18
N ALA A 10 45.47 31.25 14.17
CA ALA A 10 44.17 31.14 14.86
C ALA A 10 43.22 30.24 14.04
N LEU A 11 42.91 29.06 14.58
CA LEU A 11 41.94 28.15 14.00
C LEU A 11 40.52 28.59 14.39
N ALA A 12 39.79 29.19 13.47
CA ALA A 12 38.38 29.54 13.67
C ALA A 12 37.52 28.31 13.57
N LEU A 13 37.00 27.81 14.69
CA LEU A 13 35.98 26.79 14.77
C LEU A 13 34.63 27.41 14.31
N VAL A 14 34.22 27.05 13.10
CA VAL A 14 32.86 27.34 12.63
C VAL A 14 31.93 26.29 13.23
N SER A 15 31.19 26.72 14.26
CA SER A 15 30.10 25.92 14.84
C SER A 15 28.93 25.88 13.86
N ILE A 16 28.71 24.76 13.16
CA ILE A 16 27.51 24.52 12.37
C ILE A 16 26.43 24.18 13.36
N SER A 17 25.55 25.11 13.68
CA SER A 17 24.30 24.85 14.39
C SER A 17 23.37 24.10 13.43
N THR A 18 23.22 22.80 13.61
CA THR A 18 22.13 22.04 12.99
C THR A 18 20.84 22.51 13.63
N VAL A 19 20.04 23.24 12.86
CA VAL A 19 18.65 23.50 13.20
C VAL A 19 17.94 22.15 13.09
N ALA A 20 17.70 21.52 14.24
CA ALA A 20 16.79 20.40 14.32
C ALA A 20 15.39 20.94 14.01
N CYS A 21 14.84 20.60 12.86
CA CYS A 21 13.41 20.75 12.62
C CYS A 21 12.69 19.97 13.70
N SER A 22 11.94 20.69 14.53
CA SER A 22 11.02 20.14 15.50
C SER A 22 10.04 19.26 14.76
N SER A 23 10.01 17.98 15.10
CA SER A 23 9.07 17.01 14.60
C SER A 23 7.67 17.40 15.06
N ASP A 24 6.86 17.89 14.14
CA ASP A 24 5.43 17.74 14.26
C ASP A 24 5.13 16.24 14.34
N ASN A 25 4.46 15.83 15.42
CA ASN A 25 3.99 14.48 15.65
C ASN A 25 2.83 14.14 14.69
N ASN A 26 3.06 14.28 13.40
CA ASN A 26 2.29 13.55 12.41
C ASN A 26 2.92 12.15 12.33
N GLU A 27 2.37 11.20 13.06
CA GLU A 27 2.60 9.79 12.78
C GLU A 27 2.16 9.55 11.35
N THR A 28 3.11 9.62 10.42
CA THR A 28 2.92 9.08 9.09
C THR A 28 2.78 7.59 9.28
N VAL A 29 1.54 7.10 9.19
CA VAL A 29 1.28 5.65 9.13
C VAL A 29 1.93 5.17 7.85
N GLU A 30 3.13 4.63 7.96
CA GLU A 30 3.82 4.00 6.84
C GLU A 30 3.08 2.70 6.52
N VAL A 31 2.27 2.73 5.48
CA VAL A 31 1.58 1.54 4.99
C VAL A 31 2.62 0.69 4.24
N GLN A 32 3.15 -0.31 4.91
CA GLN A 32 4.01 -1.31 4.26
C GLN A 32 3.15 -2.19 3.34
N ILE A 33 3.45 -2.12 2.05
CA ILE A 33 2.86 -2.97 1.03
C ILE A 33 3.83 -4.13 0.79
N ASP A 34 3.44 -5.33 1.20
CA ASP A 34 4.25 -6.53 1.06
C ASP A 34 3.63 -7.47 0.01
N THR A 35 4.33 -7.68 -1.10
CA THR A 35 3.99 -8.64 -2.15
C THR A 35 4.80 -9.91 -1.97
N ALA A 36 4.61 -10.59 -0.85
CA ALA A 36 5.26 -11.87 -0.60
C ALA A 36 4.45 -13.02 -1.20
N ASN A 37 5.14 -14.05 -1.70
CA ASN A 37 4.46 -15.29 -2.10
C ASN A 37 4.07 -16.10 -0.87
N PRO A 38 2.92 -16.81 -0.90
CA PRO A 38 2.53 -17.73 0.14
C PRO A 38 3.57 -18.82 0.39
N VAL A 39 3.72 -19.21 1.65
CA VAL A 39 4.56 -20.35 2.04
C VAL A 39 3.72 -21.63 1.91
N GLY A 40 4.04 -22.45 0.93
CA GLY A 40 3.28 -23.67 0.63
C GLY A 40 1.94 -23.38 -0.05
N ALA A 41 0.89 -24.15 0.30
CA ALA A 41 -0.41 -24.00 -0.32
C ALA A 41 -1.16 -22.78 0.24
N PHE A 42 -1.81 -22.04 -0.66
CA PHE A 42 -2.80 -21.03 -0.29
C PHE A 42 -4.18 -21.67 -0.16
N THR A 43 -4.87 -21.38 0.94
CA THR A 43 -6.24 -21.83 1.19
C THR A 43 -7.17 -20.63 1.20
N ALA A 44 -8.04 -20.52 0.20
CA ALA A 44 -9.03 -19.47 0.13
C ALA A 44 -10.09 -19.63 1.25
N ILE A 45 -10.44 -18.53 1.89
CA ILE A 45 -11.50 -18.44 2.90
C ILE A 45 -12.72 -17.74 2.31
N LYS A 46 -12.51 -16.69 1.52
CA LYS A 46 -13.56 -15.99 0.78
C LYS A 46 -13.12 -15.80 -0.66
N THR A 47 -14.08 -15.87 -1.56
CA THR A 47 -13.86 -15.78 -3.00
C THR A 47 -14.84 -14.80 -3.61
N GLY A 48 -14.46 -14.11 -4.66
CA GLY A 48 -15.30 -13.20 -5.41
C GLY A 48 -14.79 -12.97 -6.83
N THR A 49 -15.50 -12.14 -7.57
CA THR A 49 -15.11 -11.74 -8.92
C THR A 49 -15.24 -10.22 -9.06
N LEU A 50 -14.26 -9.61 -9.68
CA LEU A 50 -14.28 -8.17 -9.96
C LEU A 50 -15.25 -7.85 -11.09
N THR A 51 -15.99 -6.77 -10.91
CA THR A 51 -16.82 -6.14 -11.93
C THR A 51 -16.22 -4.79 -12.30
N ALA A 52 -16.00 -4.58 -13.58
CA ALA A 52 -15.44 -3.34 -14.12
C ALA A 52 -16.32 -2.13 -13.85
N GLN A 53 -15.68 -0.98 -13.64
CA GLN A 53 -16.32 0.32 -13.52
C GLN A 53 -15.63 1.33 -14.44
N ASN A 54 -16.33 2.40 -14.78
CA ASN A 54 -15.81 3.52 -15.58
C ASN A 54 -15.19 3.10 -16.94
N GLY A 55 -15.69 2.02 -17.55
CA GLY A 55 -15.22 1.55 -18.84
C GLY A 55 -13.82 0.90 -18.83
N THR A 56 -13.29 0.58 -17.67
CA THR A 56 -11.99 -0.09 -17.54
C THR A 56 -12.08 -1.59 -17.87
N PRO A 57 -10.97 -2.28 -18.19
CA PRO A 57 -10.96 -3.72 -18.43
C PRO A 57 -10.92 -4.56 -17.13
N THR A 58 -11.22 -3.97 -15.97
CA THR A 58 -11.03 -4.60 -14.67
C THR A 58 -11.95 -5.81 -14.50
N LYS A 59 -11.34 -6.97 -14.28
CA LYS A 59 -12.02 -8.26 -14.04
C LYS A 59 -11.07 -9.24 -13.37
N GLY A 60 -11.58 -10.40 -13.01
CA GLY A 60 -10.80 -11.55 -12.54
C GLY A 60 -11.23 -12.01 -11.15
N LEU A 61 -10.70 -13.18 -10.79
CA LEU A 61 -10.88 -13.79 -9.48
C LEU A 61 -10.20 -12.95 -8.40
N ILE A 62 -10.87 -12.79 -7.28
CA ILE A 62 -10.33 -12.23 -6.04
C ILE A 62 -10.61 -13.17 -4.88
N GLU A 63 -9.64 -13.36 -4.00
CA GLU A 63 -9.76 -14.22 -2.85
C GLU A 63 -9.08 -13.59 -1.62
N THR A 64 -9.57 -13.95 -0.45
CA THR A 64 -8.82 -13.79 0.80
C THR A 64 -8.63 -15.15 1.43
N GLY A 65 -7.48 -15.39 2.02
CA GLY A 65 -7.16 -16.68 2.58
C GLY A 65 -5.85 -16.68 3.34
N VAL A 66 -5.39 -17.86 3.68
CA VAL A 66 -4.15 -18.06 4.44
C VAL A 66 -3.25 -19.09 3.75
N ASP A 67 -1.95 -18.97 3.99
CA ASP A 67 -0.97 -19.97 3.60
C ASP A 67 -0.72 -21.00 4.71
N ASN A 68 0.19 -21.94 4.49
CA ASN A 68 0.57 -22.97 5.47
C ASN A 68 1.19 -22.39 6.76
N SER A 69 1.61 -21.13 6.75
CA SER A 69 2.15 -20.41 7.92
C SER A 69 1.09 -19.58 8.65
N ASN A 70 -0.19 -19.69 8.28
CA ASN A 70 -1.29 -18.84 8.74
C ASN A 70 -1.11 -17.35 8.43
N THR A 71 -0.30 -17.02 7.43
CA THR A 71 -0.19 -15.66 6.94
C THR A 71 -1.39 -15.35 6.05
N THR A 72 -2.05 -14.21 6.31
CA THR A 72 -3.22 -13.78 5.54
C THR A 72 -2.81 -13.08 4.25
N PHE A 73 -3.51 -13.40 3.15
CA PHE A 73 -3.30 -12.77 1.85
C PHE A 73 -4.61 -12.33 1.20
N VAL A 74 -4.50 -11.29 0.37
CA VAL A 74 -5.42 -11.03 -0.73
C VAL A 74 -4.78 -11.59 -1.99
N HIS A 75 -5.48 -12.45 -2.70
CA HIS A 75 -5.04 -13.10 -3.94
C HIS A 75 -5.84 -12.56 -5.13
N LEU A 76 -5.14 -12.19 -6.17
CA LEU A 76 -5.69 -11.91 -7.50
C LEU A 76 -5.40 -13.11 -8.38
N GLY A 77 -6.42 -13.64 -9.03
CA GLY A 77 -6.28 -14.80 -9.90
C GLY A 77 -5.48 -14.52 -11.17
N SER A 78 -5.09 -15.57 -11.87
CA SER A 78 -4.33 -15.48 -13.13
C SER A 78 -5.09 -14.75 -14.25
N ASP A 79 -6.42 -14.67 -14.13
CA ASP A 79 -7.33 -13.97 -15.05
C ASP A 79 -7.53 -12.48 -14.70
N PHE A 80 -6.86 -12.00 -13.64
CA PHE A 80 -6.96 -10.60 -13.22
C PHE A 80 -6.41 -9.66 -14.30
N THR A 81 -7.22 -8.66 -14.64
CA THR A 81 -6.83 -7.54 -15.49
C THR A 81 -7.37 -6.24 -14.93
N THR A 82 -6.63 -5.16 -15.13
CA THR A 82 -7.06 -3.78 -14.86
C THR A 82 -6.31 -2.82 -15.77
N GLU A 83 -6.74 -1.54 -15.77
CA GLU A 83 -6.03 -0.47 -16.47
C GLU A 83 -4.76 -0.07 -15.69
N LEU A 84 -3.60 -0.13 -16.35
CA LEU A 84 -2.31 0.23 -15.75
C LEU A 84 -1.67 1.47 -16.40
N GLY A 85 -2.21 1.94 -17.53
CA GLY A 85 -1.65 3.06 -18.28
C GLY A 85 -1.88 4.44 -17.67
N THR A 86 -2.77 4.54 -16.66
CA THR A 86 -3.17 5.81 -16.04
C THR A 86 -2.39 6.15 -14.78
N GLY A 87 -1.41 5.35 -14.37
CA GLY A 87 -0.56 5.60 -13.21
C GLY A 87 -0.84 4.67 -12.04
N THR A 88 -1.39 5.16 -10.92
CA THR A 88 -1.42 4.38 -9.67
C THR A 88 -2.72 3.59 -9.52
N ALA A 89 -2.73 2.31 -9.91
CA ALA A 89 -3.79 1.38 -9.54
C ALA A 89 -3.51 0.77 -8.16
N THR A 90 -4.48 0.83 -7.24
CA THR A 90 -4.37 0.33 -5.87
C THR A 90 -5.51 -0.63 -5.53
N ILE A 91 -5.26 -1.55 -4.61
CA ILE A 91 -6.27 -2.48 -4.10
C ILE A 91 -6.58 -2.13 -2.66
N TYR A 92 -7.87 -2.11 -2.36
CA TYR A 92 -8.40 -1.93 -1.01
C TYR A 92 -9.35 -3.07 -0.65
N LEU A 93 -9.36 -3.45 0.62
CA LEU A 93 -10.52 -4.09 1.24
C LEU A 93 -11.44 -3.00 1.80
N SER A 94 -12.74 -3.18 1.61
CA SER A 94 -13.75 -2.19 1.98
C SER A 94 -14.98 -2.86 2.58
N ARG A 95 -15.69 -2.11 3.43
CA ARG A 95 -16.99 -2.54 3.96
C ARG A 95 -18.11 -2.41 2.92
N THR A 96 -17.94 -1.54 1.94
CA THR A 96 -18.94 -1.25 0.90
C THR A 96 -18.32 -1.34 -0.48
N ALA A 97 -19.17 -1.44 -1.51
CA ALA A 97 -18.76 -1.40 -2.91
C ALA A 97 -18.22 -0.04 -3.37
N THR A 98 -18.40 1.00 -2.56
CA THR A 98 -18.01 2.37 -2.89
C THR A 98 -16.77 2.77 -2.12
N PHE A 99 -15.77 3.31 -2.82
CA PHE A 99 -14.58 3.88 -2.20
C PHE A 99 -14.93 5.20 -1.51
N THR A 100 -14.59 5.30 -0.23
CA THR A 100 -14.74 6.53 0.55
C THR A 100 -13.43 6.79 1.29
N ALA A 101 -12.59 7.67 0.76
CA ALA A 101 -11.38 8.07 1.43
C ALA A 101 -11.69 8.94 2.65
N SER A 102 -10.93 8.73 3.73
CA SER A 102 -10.96 9.60 4.91
C SER A 102 -9.52 10.03 5.23
N PRO A 103 -8.98 11.01 4.49
CA PRO A 103 -7.63 11.48 4.72
C PRO A 103 -7.52 12.15 6.10
N GLY A 104 -6.45 11.86 6.80
CA GLY A 104 -6.11 12.50 8.07
C GLY A 104 -6.48 11.74 9.35
N THR A 105 -7.54 10.94 9.36
CA THR A 105 -7.96 10.17 10.56
C THR A 105 -7.93 8.66 10.34
N GLY A 106 -7.65 8.22 9.11
CA GLY A 106 -7.87 6.86 8.68
C GLY A 106 -9.36 6.55 8.49
N ASN A 107 -9.64 5.46 7.79
CA ASN A 107 -11.01 4.99 7.59
C ASN A 107 -11.09 3.52 8.03
N PRO A 108 -11.78 3.20 9.14
CA PRO A 108 -11.89 1.82 9.62
C PRO A 108 -12.66 0.91 8.66
N ASP A 109 -13.39 1.49 7.72
CA ASP A 109 -14.16 0.78 6.70
C ASP A 109 -13.38 0.54 5.41
N LEU A 110 -12.09 0.93 5.38
CA LEU A 110 -11.22 0.80 4.21
C LEU A 110 -9.79 0.42 4.66
N LYS A 111 -9.23 -0.61 4.05
CA LYS A 111 -7.82 -1.02 4.28
C LYS A 111 -7.08 -1.07 2.95
N LEU A 112 -6.03 -0.27 2.81
CA LEU A 112 -5.13 -0.38 1.66
C LEU A 112 -4.38 -1.72 1.74
N ILE A 113 -4.39 -2.46 0.64
CA ILE A 113 -3.75 -3.76 0.51
C ILE A 113 -2.48 -3.67 -0.32
N GLY A 114 -2.52 -2.96 -1.44
CA GLY A 114 -1.32 -2.87 -2.26
C GLY A 114 -1.48 -2.02 -3.51
N ILE A 115 -0.35 -1.89 -4.22
CA ILE A 115 -0.27 -1.25 -5.54
C ILE A 115 -0.25 -2.33 -6.60
N VAL A 116 -1.08 -2.18 -7.62
CA VAL A 116 -1.10 -3.08 -8.78
C VAL A 116 -0.12 -2.56 -9.82
N ASN A 117 0.91 -3.33 -10.09
CA ASN A 117 1.94 -3.01 -11.07
C ASN A 117 1.95 -3.94 -12.30
N LYS A 118 1.15 -5.00 -12.28
CA LYS A 118 1.00 -5.95 -13.38
C LYS A 118 -0.39 -6.58 -13.38
N ASN A 119 -0.84 -7.04 -14.52
CA ASN A 119 -1.99 -7.93 -14.67
C ASN A 119 -1.57 -9.38 -14.40
N GLY A 120 -2.55 -10.27 -14.16
CA GLY A 120 -2.35 -11.66 -13.82
C GLY A 120 -2.21 -11.90 -12.32
N GLU A 121 -1.76 -13.10 -11.98
CA GLU A 121 -1.70 -13.57 -10.60
C GLU A 121 -0.79 -12.72 -9.72
N ALA A 122 -1.31 -12.39 -8.54
CA ALA A 122 -0.57 -11.68 -7.51
C ALA A 122 -1.10 -11.99 -6.11
N PHE A 123 -0.19 -12.06 -5.15
CA PHE A 123 -0.50 -12.19 -3.72
C PHE A 123 -0.04 -10.94 -2.99
N TYR A 124 -0.89 -10.45 -2.11
CA TYR A 124 -0.61 -9.32 -1.23
C TYR A 124 -0.76 -9.77 0.20
N LYS A 125 0.32 -9.77 0.94
CA LYS A 125 0.30 -10.08 2.37
C LYS A 125 -0.47 -9.01 3.12
N VAL A 126 -1.35 -9.45 4.00
CA VAL A 126 -2.12 -8.56 4.87
C VAL A 126 -1.50 -8.56 6.27
N ASP A 127 -1.06 -7.40 6.72
CA ASP A 127 -0.57 -7.28 8.08
C ASP A 127 -1.72 -7.44 9.10
N GLY A 128 -1.54 -8.42 9.97
CA GLY A 128 -2.54 -8.80 10.96
C GLY A 128 -3.74 -9.52 10.33
N THR A 129 -4.88 -9.42 10.99
CA THR A 129 -6.14 -10.00 10.52
C THR A 129 -6.94 -9.00 9.69
N ILE A 130 -7.74 -9.51 8.75
CA ILE A 130 -8.72 -8.69 8.04
C ILE A 130 -9.86 -8.36 9.02
N PRO A 131 -10.14 -7.07 9.28
CA PRO A 131 -11.27 -6.68 10.11
C PRO A 131 -12.60 -7.24 9.58
N ALA A 132 -13.47 -7.68 10.49
CA ALA A 132 -14.77 -8.21 10.10
C ALA A 132 -15.58 -7.17 9.32
N GLY A 133 -16.25 -7.63 8.25
CA GLY A 133 -17.10 -6.78 7.40
C GLY A 133 -16.36 -6.02 6.29
N LEU A 134 -15.05 -6.17 6.14
CA LEU A 134 -14.34 -5.71 4.95
C LEU A 134 -14.46 -6.79 3.86
N ASP A 135 -15.64 -6.87 3.25
CA ASP A 135 -16.02 -7.95 2.35
C ASP A 135 -15.98 -7.54 0.86
N TYR A 136 -15.61 -6.31 0.56
CA TYR A 136 -15.41 -5.86 -0.82
C TYR A 136 -13.93 -5.67 -1.12
N VAL A 137 -13.53 -6.07 -2.32
CA VAL A 137 -12.28 -5.61 -2.93
C VAL A 137 -12.60 -4.46 -3.87
N ILE A 138 -11.85 -3.36 -3.78
CA ILE A 138 -11.94 -2.22 -4.68
C ILE A 138 -10.60 -2.04 -5.39
N VAL A 139 -10.63 -1.95 -6.71
CA VAL A 139 -9.50 -1.47 -7.53
C VAL A 139 -9.72 0.00 -7.81
N TRP A 140 -8.79 0.83 -7.35
CA TRP A 140 -8.90 2.30 -7.38
C TRP A 140 -7.75 2.93 -8.13
N CYS A 141 -8.03 3.91 -8.96
CA CYS A 141 -7.00 4.74 -9.59
C CYS A 141 -6.78 6.02 -8.78
N GLY A 142 -5.64 6.11 -8.11
CA GLY A 142 -5.31 7.29 -7.31
C GLY A 142 -5.12 8.56 -8.13
N SER A 143 -4.50 8.46 -9.30
CA SER A 143 -4.23 9.61 -10.17
C SER A 143 -5.48 10.17 -10.86
N ALA A 144 -6.41 9.30 -11.27
CA ALA A 144 -7.66 9.71 -11.89
C ALA A 144 -8.80 9.92 -10.88
N ASN A 145 -8.61 9.49 -9.64
CA ASN A 145 -9.60 9.56 -8.55
C ASN A 145 -10.93 8.87 -8.90
N ILE A 146 -10.86 7.69 -9.52
CA ILE A 146 -12.04 6.89 -9.92
C ILE A 146 -11.86 5.42 -9.57
N PRO A 147 -12.97 4.68 -9.31
CA PRO A 147 -12.93 3.23 -9.20
C PRO A 147 -12.74 2.59 -10.57
N PHE A 148 -11.84 1.61 -10.66
CA PHE A 148 -11.66 0.75 -11.83
C PHE A 148 -12.56 -0.47 -11.79
N GLY A 149 -12.88 -0.96 -10.59
CA GLY A 149 -13.77 -2.08 -10.38
C GLY A 149 -13.92 -2.43 -8.92
N ASN A 150 -14.91 -3.26 -8.60
CA ASN A 150 -15.07 -3.84 -7.29
C ASN A 150 -15.60 -5.28 -7.37
N GLY A 151 -15.50 -6.03 -6.28
CA GLY A 151 -16.07 -7.37 -6.14
C GLY A 151 -16.37 -7.69 -4.69
N LEU A 152 -17.46 -8.41 -4.46
CA LEU A 152 -17.86 -8.92 -3.15
C LEU A 152 -17.20 -10.27 -2.90
N LEU A 153 -16.57 -10.41 -1.75
CA LEU A 153 -16.02 -11.65 -1.20
C LEU A 153 -17.08 -12.38 -0.36
N LYS A 154 -17.30 -13.65 -0.64
CA LYS A 154 -18.29 -14.51 0.05
C LYS A 154 -17.65 -15.77 0.59
#